data_82c40a798c1e63d06f4031030339b08d
#
_entry.id   82c40a798c1e63d06f4031030339b08d
#
_cell.length_a   1.000
_cell.length_b   1.000
_cell.length_c   1.000
_cell.angle_alpha   90.00
_cell.angle_beta   90.00
_cell.angle_gamma   90.00
#
_symmetry.space_group_name_H-M   'P 1'
#
loop_
_entity.id
_entity.type
_entity.pdbx_description
1 polymer ?
#
loop_
_entity_poly.entity_id
_entity_poly.type
_entity_poly.pdbx_seq_one_letter_code
_entity_poly.pdbx_strand_id
1 'polypeptide(L)'
;MSPSFNSYLNEIARYPLLSANQELLYGRRIAKMRELQELERPLTDAEQRLVRSGLRARERFMQCNLQLVVHVAKKYENRKRKSLEIMDLIQEGNIGLARAVELFDSSRGYKF
;
A
#
# COMPACT_ATOMS: atom_id res chain seq x y z
N MET A 1 -15.31 8.74 19.24
CA MET A 1 -14.78 8.26 17.94
C MET A 1 -15.94 8.01 16.99
N SER A 2 -15.80 8.42 15.74
CA SER A 2 -16.91 8.30 14.78
C SER A 2 -17.13 6.83 14.38
N PRO A 3 -18.38 6.44 14.04
CA PRO A 3 -18.65 5.10 13.50
C PRO A 3 -17.84 4.80 12.24
N SER A 4 -17.58 5.80 11.40
CA SER A 4 -16.77 5.65 10.19
C SER A 4 -15.35 5.21 10.52
N PHE A 5 -14.76 5.74 11.56
CA PHE A 5 -13.41 5.35 11.96
C PHE A 5 -13.39 3.92 12.51
N ASN A 6 -14.38 3.57 13.33
CA ASN A 6 -14.48 2.19 13.86
C ASN A 6 -14.71 1.18 12.73
N SER A 7 -15.53 1.50 11.76
CA SER A 7 -15.76 0.66 10.59
C SER A 7 -14.47 0.48 9.79
N TYR A 8 -13.72 1.55 9.61
CA TYR A 8 -12.44 1.51 8.92
C TYR A 8 -11.44 0.58 9.64
N LEU A 9 -11.33 0.72 10.98
CA LEU A 9 -10.44 -0.13 11.76
C LEU A 9 -10.80 -1.61 11.64
N ASN A 10 -12.09 -1.92 11.66
CA ASN A 10 -12.56 -3.30 11.51
C ASN A 10 -12.23 -3.87 10.14
N GLU A 11 -12.34 -3.05 9.11
CA GLU A 11 -12.04 -3.48 7.75
C GLU A 11 -10.55 -3.73 7.53
N ILE A 12 -9.69 -2.83 7.96
CA ILE A 12 -8.24 -3.00 7.76
C ILE A 12 -7.66 -4.14 8.60
N ALA A 13 -8.34 -4.52 9.69
CA ALA A 13 -7.91 -5.66 10.51
C ALA A 13 -7.93 -6.98 9.74
N ARG A 14 -8.61 -7.05 8.61
CA ARG A 14 -8.66 -8.25 7.76
C ARG A 14 -7.35 -8.49 7.00
N TYR A 15 -6.49 -7.50 6.93
CA TYR A 15 -5.27 -7.55 6.12
C TYR A 15 -4.05 -7.59 7.03
N PRO A 16 -3.53 -8.79 7.36
CA PRO A 16 -2.34 -8.90 8.19
C PRO A 16 -1.12 -8.37 7.46
N LEU A 17 -0.11 -7.96 8.22
CA LEU A 17 1.16 -7.51 7.65
C LEU A 17 1.79 -8.61 6.81
N LEU A 18 2.45 -8.20 5.73
CA LEU A 18 3.16 -9.13 4.85
C LEU A 18 4.44 -9.62 5.50
N SER A 19 4.79 -10.88 5.24
CA SER A 19 6.11 -11.41 5.57
C SER A 19 7.16 -10.81 4.63
N ALA A 20 8.44 -10.94 5.01
CA ALA A 20 9.54 -10.47 4.17
C ALA A 20 9.51 -11.14 2.78
N ASN A 21 9.20 -12.44 2.73
CA ASN A 21 9.10 -13.17 1.46
C ASN A 21 7.96 -12.67 0.60
N GLN A 22 6.81 -12.36 1.20
CA GLN A 22 5.66 -11.81 0.50
C GLN A 22 5.97 -10.41 -0.03
N GLU A 23 6.63 -9.56 0.76
CA GLU A 23 7.06 -8.23 0.30
C GLU A 23 7.95 -8.35 -0.93
N LEU A 24 8.90 -9.26 -0.90
CA LEU A 24 9.82 -9.49 -2.02
C LEU A 24 9.06 -9.94 -3.27
N LEU A 25 8.17 -10.91 -3.12
CA LEU A 25 7.38 -11.45 -4.22
C LEU A 25 6.50 -10.37 -4.87
N TYR A 26 5.74 -9.66 -4.05
CA TYR A 26 4.85 -8.61 -4.55
C TYR A 26 5.64 -7.43 -5.12
N GLY A 27 6.76 -7.08 -4.49
CA GLY A 27 7.64 -6.04 -5.00
C GLY A 27 8.16 -6.34 -6.40
N ARG A 28 8.53 -7.59 -6.67
CA ARG A 28 8.97 -8.03 -7.99
C ARG A 28 7.87 -7.92 -9.04
N ARG A 29 6.64 -8.28 -8.66
CA ARG A 29 5.48 -8.17 -9.56
C ARG A 29 5.19 -6.71 -9.90
N ILE A 30 5.29 -5.83 -8.93
CA ILE A 30 5.10 -4.38 -9.12
C ILE A 30 6.19 -3.83 -10.05
N ALA A 31 7.44 -4.20 -9.82
CA ALA A 31 8.57 -3.76 -10.64
C ALA A 31 8.40 -4.20 -12.10
N LYS A 32 7.98 -5.44 -12.32
CA LYS A 32 7.73 -5.97 -13.67
C LYS A 32 6.59 -5.22 -14.36
N MET A 33 5.53 -4.94 -13.62
CA MET A 33 4.42 -4.15 -14.14
C MET A 33 4.89 -2.77 -14.62
N ARG A 34 5.69 -2.07 -13.81
CA ARG A 34 6.21 -0.75 -14.18
C ARG A 34 7.07 -0.79 -15.41
N GLU A 35 7.94 -1.78 -15.49
CA GLU A 35 8.80 -1.99 -16.64
C GLU A 35 7.98 -2.13 -17.92
N LEU A 36 6.90 -2.93 -17.87
CA LEU A 36 6.02 -3.16 -19.01
C LEU A 36 5.21 -1.91 -19.37
N GLN A 37 4.78 -1.15 -18.36
CA GLN A 37 4.01 0.09 -18.60
C GLN A 37 4.83 1.19 -19.26
N GLU A 38 6.14 1.14 -19.17
CA GLU A 38 7.03 2.11 -19.81
C GLU A 38 7.33 1.79 -21.27
N LEU A 39 6.94 0.61 -21.74
CA LEU A 39 7.17 0.21 -23.13
C LEU A 39 6.29 1.04 -24.08
N GLU A 40 6.89 1.51 -25.15
CA GLU A 40 6.19 2.32 -26.16
C GLU A 40 5.67 1.46 -27.32
N ARG A 41 5.08 0.33 -26.99
CA ARG A 41 4.47 -0.60 -27.93
C ARG A 41 3.30 -1.31 -27.27
N PRO A 42 2.38 -1.89 -28.06
CA PRO A 42 1.33 -2.72 -27.49
C PRO A 42 1.91 -3.92 -26.73
N LEU A 43 1.26 -4.28 -25.63
CA LEU A 43 1.67 -5.43 -24.82
C LEU A 43 1.05 -6.70 -25.38
N THR A 44 1.79 -7.80 -25.29
CA THR A 44 1.25 -9.12 -25.59
C THR A 44 0.24 -9.53 -24.53
N ASP A 45 -0.55 -10.58 -24.79
CA ASP A 45 -1.51 -11.10 -23.82
C ASP A 45 -0.81 -11.55 -22.53
N ALA A 46 0.35 -12.20 -22.66
CA ALA A 46 1.14 -12.61 -21.51
C ALA A 46 1.63 -11.41 -20.70
N GLU A 47 2.09 -10.36 -21.37
CA GLU A 47 2.51 -9.12 -20.70
C GLU A 47 1.36 -8.41 -20.03
N GLN A 48 0.18 -8.39 -20.64
CA GLN A 48 -1.01 -7.82 -20.00
C GLN A 48 -1.38 -8.56 -18.71
N ARG A 49 -1.23 -9.88 -18.69
CA ARG A 49 -1.45 -10.67 -17.48
C ARG A 49 -0.45 -10.30 -16.38
N LEU A 50 0.80 -10.05 -16.74
CA LEU A 50 1.81 -9.61 -15.79
C LEU A 50 1.49 -8.22 -15.21
N VAL A 51 0.96 -7.32 -16.02
CA VAL A 51 0.52 -6.00 -15.54
C VAL A 51 -0.62 -6.16 -14.54
N ARG A 52 -1.62 -6.99 -14.84
CA ARG A 52 -2.73 -7.24 -13.91
C ARG A 52 -2.24 -7.87 -12.60
N SER A 53 -1.27 -8.77 -12.68
CA SER A 53 -0.66 -9.37 -11.48
C SER A 53 0.03 -8.30 -10.63
N GLY A 54 0.73 -7.37 -11.26
CA GLY A 54 1.38 -6.26 -10.56
C GLY A 54 0.39 -5.31 -9.91
N LEU A 55 -0.73 -5.02 -10.58
CA LEU A 55 -1.80 -4.19 -10.01
C LEU A 55 -2.39 -4.84 -8.76
N ARG A 56 -2.65 -6.13 -8.79
CA ARG A 56 -3.15 -6.87 -7.62
C ARG A 56 -2.12 -6.88 -6.50
N ALA A 57 -0.85 -7.06 -6.83
CA ALA A 57 0.22 -7.04 -5.85
C ALA A 57 0.34 -5.68 -5.17
N ARG A 58 0.22 -4.59 -5.94
CA ARG A 58 0.26 -3.22 -5.39
C ARG A 58 -0.91 -2.98 -4.44
N GLU A 59 -2.10 -3.38 -4.83
CA GLU A 59 -3.27 -3.25 -3.97
C GLU A 59 -3.10 -4.03 -2.67
N ARG A 60 -2.61 -5.26 -2.75
CA ARG A 60 -2.37 -6.10 -1.57
C ARG A 60 -1.31 -5.48 -0.66
N PHE A 61 -0.26 -4.94 -1.24
CA PHE A 61 0.79 -4.23 -0.49
C PHE A 61 0.20 -3.08 0.30
N MET A 62 -0.66 -2.27 -0.33
CA MET A 62 -1.29 -1.14 0.33
C MET A 62 -2.23 -1.61 1.45
N GLN A 63 -3.11 -2.58 1.17
CA GLN A 63 -4.06 -3.09 2.14
C GLN A 63 -3.36 -3.61 3.40
N CYS A 64 -2.29 -4.36 3.24
CA CYS A 64 -1.56 -4.96 4.35
C CYS A 64 -0.76 -3.94 5.18
N ASN A 65 -0.61 -2.72 4.69
CA ASN A 65 0.10 -1.65 5.41
C ASN A 65 -0.83 -0.55 5.95
N LEU A 66 -2.14 -0.67 5.75
CA LEU A 66 -3.09 0.33 6.24
C LEU A 66 -3.06 0.45 7.78
N GLN A 67 -2.86 -0.66 8.48
CA GLN A 67 -2.76 -0.64 9.94
C GLN A 67 -1.54 0.16 10.41
N LEU A 68 -0.45 0.10 9.66
CA LEU A 68 0.75 0.88 9.96
C LEU A 68 0.45 2.38 9.86
N VAL A 69 -0.29 2.79 8.83
CA VAL A 69 -0.68 4.19 8.65
C VAL A 69 -1.52 4.67 9.84
N VAL A 70 -2.49 3.85 10.28
CA VAL A 70 -3.31 4.17 11.45
C VAL A 70 -2.46 4.30 12.70
N HIS A 71 -1.52 3.37 12.90
CA HIS A 71 -0.65 3.39 14.07
C HIS A 71 0.18 4.69 14.14
N VAL A 72 0.72 5.10 13.02
CA VAL A 72 1.48 6.37 12.94
C VAL A 72 0.56 7.57 13.17
N ALA A 73 -0.61 7.58 12.54
CA ALA A 73 -1.56 8.68 12.69
C ALA A 73 -1.99 8.86 14.15
N LYS A 74 -2.20 7.77 14.88
CA LYS A 74 -2.57 7.83 16.30
C LYS A 74 -1.52 8.50 17.15
N LYS A 75 -0.25 8.36 16.83
CA LYS A 75 0.84 9.04 17.55
C LYS A 75 0.73 10.55 17.44
N TYR A 76 0.32 11.05 16.27
CA TYR A 76 0.12 12.47 16.06
C TYR A 76 -1.18 12.99 16.67
N GLU A 77 -2.23 12.13 16.68
CA GLU A 77 -3.50 12.47 17.34
C GLU A 77 -3.32 12.82 18.80
N ASN A 78 -2.48 12.06 19.51
CA ASN A 78 -2.23 12.24 20.93
C ASN A 78 -1.66 13.62 21.29
N ARG A 79 -1.35 14.44 20.28
CA ARG A 79 -0.89 15.81 20.46
C ARG A 79 -2.01 16.83 20.29
N LYS A 80 -3.18 16.59 20.92
CA LYS A 80 -4.34 17.49 20.98
C LYS A 80 -5.19 17.54 19.72
N ARG A 81 -5.22 16.48 18.95
CA ARG A 81 -6.08 16.41 17.77
C ARG A 81 -7.37 15.64 18.06
N LYS A 82 -8.44 16.07 17.39
CA LYS A 82 -9.75 15.41 17.50
C LYS A 82 -9.81 14.20 16.56
N SER A 83 -10.76 13.27 16.82
CA SER A 83 -10.94 12.07 16.02
C SER A 83 -11.23 12.35 14.55
N LEU A 84 -11.88 13.49 14.24
CA LEU A 84 -12.11 13.91 12.86
C LEU A 84 -10.79 14.19 12.13
N GLU A 85 -9.83 14.73 12.86
CA GLU A 85 -8.52 15.04 12.31
C GLU A 85 -7.67 13.78 12.08
N ILE A 86 -7.90 12.70 12.85
CA ILE A 86 -7.17 11.47 12.64
C ILE A 86 -7.53 10.84 11.28
N MET A 87 -8.78 10.95 10.85
CA MET A 87 -9.16 10.45 9.52
C MET A 87 -8.42 11.22 8.41
N ASP A 88 -8.24 12.52 8.58
CA ASP A 88 -7.47 13.33 7.64
C ASP A 88 -6.01 12.89 7.61
N LEU A 89 -5.41 12.63 8.77
CA LEU A 89 -4.04 12.13 8.86
C LEU A 89 -3.90 10.78 8.20
N ILE A 90 -4.88 9.90 8.37
CA ILE A 90 -4.89 8.58 7.73
C ILE A 90 -4.94 8.73 6.22
N GLN A 91 -5.77 9.62 5.69
CA GLN A 91 -5.87 9.85 4.26
C GLN A 91 -4.55 10.38 3.69
N GLU A 92 -3.93 11.33 4.35
CA GLU A 92 -2.60 11.82 3.96
C GLU A 92 -1.55 10.71 4.02
N GLY A 93 -1.58 9.91 5.09
CA GLY A 93 -0.68 8.76 5.24
C GLY A 93 -0.87 7.73 4.15
N ASN A 94 -2.12 7.48 3.74
CA ASN A 94 -2.42 6.55 2.65
C ASN A 94 -1.91 7.06 1.31
N ILE A 95 -1.94 8.37 1.07
CA ILE A 95 -1.33 8.96 -0.11
C ILE A 95 0.19 8.73 -0.10
N GLY A 96 0.83 8.95 1.06
CA GLY A 96 2.24 8.68 1.24
C GLY A 96 2.58 7.20 1.06
N LEU A 97 1.71 6.31 1.56
CA LEU A 97 1.86 4.86 1.38
C LEU A 97 1.80 4.48 -0.10
N ALA A 98 0.84 5.02 -0.85
CA ALA A 98 0.73 4.76 -2.27
C ALA A 98 2.00 5.15 -3.02
N ARG A 99 2.55 6.32 -2.68
CA ARG A 99 3.80 6.77 -3.28
C ARG A 99 4.98 5.89 -2.88
N ALA A 100 5.04 5.47 -1.63
CA ALA A 100 6.09 4.57 -1.15
C ALA A 100 6.05 3.23 -1.89
N VAL A 101 4.86 2.69 -2.13
CA VAL A 101 4.70 1.44 -2.90
C VAL A 101 5.18 1.63 -4.34
N GLU A 102 4.89 2.77 -4.94
CA GLU A 102 5.35 3.07 -6.29
C GLU A 102 6.87 3.21 -6.39
N LEU A 103 7.50 3.71 -5.35
CA LEU A 103 8.95 3.93 -5.32
C LEU A 103 9.73 2.73 -4.78
N PHE A 104 9.03 1.76 -4.19
CA PHE A 104 9.68 0.59 -3.59
C PHE A 104 10.37 -0.24 -4.65
N ASP A 105 11.63 -0.56 -4.39
CA ASP A 105 12.44 -1.42 -5.25
C ASP A 105 13.00 -2.57 -4.43
N SER A 106 12.36 -3.73 -4.55
CA SER A 106 12.76 -4.93 -3.83
C SER A 106 14.12 -5.48 -4.25
N SER A 107 14.59 -5.12 -5.46
CA SER A 107 15.89 -5.58 -5.95
C SER A 107 17.05 -4.96 -5.19
N ARG A 108 16.83 -3.86 -4.50
CA ARG A 108 17.85 -3.20 -3.68
C ARG A 108 17.99 -3.80 -2.28
N GLY A 109 17.16 -4.79 -1.95
CA GLY A 109 17.22 -5.44 -0.65
C GLY A 109 16.65 -4.65 0.51
N TYR A 110 16.02 -3.51 0.26
CA TYR A 110 15.37 -2.72 1.30
C TYR A 110 14.00 -3.29 1.65
N LYS A 111 13.67 -3.23 2.92
CA LYS A 111 12.31 -3.53 3.37
C LYS A 111 11.38 -2.38 3.04
N PHE A 112 10.13 -2.73 2.72
CA PHE A 112 9.08 -1.74 2.60
C PHE A 112 8.68 -1.19 3.97
#